data_41fee996da5f5fda4690ad24233f98b9
#
_entry.id   41fee996da5f5fda4690ad24233f98b9
#
_cell.length_a   1.000
_cell.length_b   1.000
_cell.length_c   1.000
_cell.angle_alpha   90.00
_cell.angle_beta   90.00
_cell.angle_gamma   90.00
#
_symmetry.space_group_name_H-M   'P 1'
#
loop_
_entity.id
_entity.type
_entity.pdbx_description
1 polymer ?
#
loop_
_entity_poly.entity_id
_entity_poly.type
_entity_poly.pdbx_seq_one_letter_code
_entity_poly.pdbx_strand_id
1 'polypeptide(L)'
;MFRVIISANTSWYLYNFRKNTILSLLDKGYFVTAISPRDSYSEKLEELGAEFIDISIDQGGTNPINDLKTLKKFNDIYSSGNYDVVLNFTPKNNIYSTLAAKRNNIKVINNIAGLGVLFINENLTSKIARLLYKISQQKADKIFFQNEDDKQLFLQHGLAKEEITDRLPGSGADLSRFELTPTSDDGVVRFLLIARMLYDKGIGHYVEAARELKAKYGNKVEFNLLGFLAVENPSAVSKEDMQDWVDEGIVNYLGVSDEVEKEIAKADCMVLPSYYREGVPKSLLEAGAMGKPIVTTDNVGCRETVDDGINGYLCEIRSTASLVQALDQMINHTHQERLAMGVKSREKIEREFDEKIVINKYLNAINDLLKEK
;
A
#
# COMPACT_ATOMS: atom_id res chain seq x y z
N MET A 1 26.68 -17.26 6.10
CA MET A 1 25.90 -16.01 6.06
C MET A 1 24.79 -16.25 5.04
N PHE A 2 23.51 -16.10 5.43
CA PHE A 2 22.39 -16.35 4.53
C PHE A 2 22.14 -15.18 3.58
N ARG A 3 21.71 -15.50 2.36
CA ARG A 3 21.45 -14.54 1.28
C ARG A 3 19.93 -14.43 1.06
N VAL A 4 19.40 -13.26 1.32
CA VAL A 4 17.96 -12.95 1.23
C VAL A 4 17.71 -12.05 0.02
N ILE A 5 16.79 -12.46 -0.84
CA ILE A 5 16.31 -11.63 -1.94
C ILE A 5 15.05 -10.89 -1.52
N ILE A 6 14.93 -9.64 -1.93
CA ILE A 6 13.70 -8.85 -1.83
C ILE A 6 13.31 -8.35 -3.22
N SER A 7 12.10 -8.65 -3.69
CA SER A 7 11.72 -8.35 -5.06
C SER A 7 10.35 -7.68 -5.20
N ALA A 8 10.29 -6.66 -6.07
CA ALA A 8 9.08 -5.95 -6.42
C ALA A 8 9.13 -5.46 -7.89
N ASN A 9 8.05 -4.84 -8.35
CA ASN A 9 7.95 -4.34 -9.72
C ASN A 9 8.57 -2.94 -9.93
N THR A 10 9.05 -2.26 -8.88
CA THR A 10 9.80 -0.99 -8.93
C THR A 10 10.78 -0.88 -7.77
N SER A 11 11.91 -0.18 -7.94
CA SER A 11 12.81 0.17 -6.83
C SER A 11 12.15 1.17 -5.89
N TRP A 12 11.32 2.08 -6.44
CA TRP A 12 10.51 2.99 -5.66
C TRP A 12 9.67 2.27 -4.60
N TYR A 13 9.01 1.13 -4.98
CA TYR A 13 8.23 0.33 -4.04
C TYR A 13 9.10 -0.26 -2.93
N LEU A 14 10.26 -0.85 -3.29
CA LEU A 14 11.17 -1.45 -2.31
C LEU A 14 11.68 -0.40 -1.33
N TYR A 15 12.08 0.77 -1.81
CA TYR A 15 12.59 1.84 -0.96
C TYR A 15 11.49 2.42 -0.05
N ASN A 16 10.35 2.80 -0.60
CA ASN A 16 9.32 3.51 0.17
C ASN A 16 8.48 2.60 1.09
N PHE A 17 8.42 1.29 0.81
CA PHE A 17 7.60 0.36 1.59
C PHE A 17 8.41 -0.70 2.34
N ARG A 18 9.68 -0.93 1.99
CA ARG A 18 10.49 -2.03 2.53
C ARG A 18 11.87 -1.60 3.01
N LYS A 19 12.17 -0.30 3.03
CA LYS A 19 13.45 0.26 3.50
C LYS A 19 13.84 -0.32 4.86
N ASN A 20 12.96 -0.21 5.86
CA ASN A 20 13.25 -0.66 7.22
C ASN A 20 13.29 -2.20 7.34
N THR A 21 12.58 -2.93 6.47
CA THR A 21 12.74 -4.38 6.33
C THR A 21 14.14 -4.73 5.81
N ILE A 22 14.63 -4.02 4.79
CA ILE A 22 16.00 -4.19 4.23
C ILE A 22 17.04 -3.91 5.32
N LEU A 23 16.95 -2.76 5.99
CA LEU A 23 17.86 -2.39 7.07
C LEU A 23 17.87 -3.42 8.20
N SER A 24 16.70 -3.89 8.62
CA SER A 24 16.58 -4.91 9.67
C SER A 24 17.20 -6.26 9.27
N LEU A 25 17.13 -6.63 7.99
CA LEU A 25 17.79 -7.82 7.47
C LEU A 25 19.32 -7.66 7.49
N LEU A 26 19.83 -6.51 7.04
CA LEU A 26 21.26 -6.18 7.05
C LEU A 26 21.81 -6.17 8.49
N ASP A 27 21.09 -5.56 9.44
CA ASP A 27 21.45 -5.51 10.86
C ASP A 27 21.50 -6.90 11.51
N LYS A 28 20.70 -7.85 11.02
CA LYS A 28 20.75 -9.27 11.43
C LYS A 28 21.89 -10.04 10.76
N GLY A 29 22.70 -9.40 9.93
CA GLY A 29 23.84 -10.02 9.25
C GLY A 29 23.47 -10.83 8.02
N TYR A 30 22.28 -10.65 7.44
CA TYR A 30 21.93 -11.26 6.15
C TYR A 30 22.58 -10.48 5.01
N PHE A 31 22.88 -11.16 3.92
CA PHE A 31 23.24 -10.53 2.66
C PHE A 31 21.96 -10.26 1.88
N VAL A 32 21.63 -9.00 1.63
CA VAL A 32 20.36 -8.61 1.00
C VAL A 32 20.57 -8.22 -0.46
N THR A 33 19.82 -8.85 -1.36
CA THR A 33 19.79 -8.53 -2.78
C THR A 33 18.41 -7.99 -3.16
N ALA A 34 18.32 -6.75 -3.60
CA ALA A 34 17.11 -6.12 -4.12
C ALA A 34 16.98 -6.39 -5.62
N ILE A 35 15.83 -6.93 -6.06
CA ILE A 35 15.55 -7.23 -7.47
C ILE A 35 14.30 -6.46 -7.91
N SER A 36 14.47 -5.52 -8.83
CA SER A 36 13.38 -4.75 -9.45
C SER A 36 13.86 -4.08 -10.74
N PRO A 37 12.96 -3.56 -11.59
CA PRO A 37 13.35 -2.65 -12.66
C PRO A 37 14.10 -1.43 -12.10
N ARG A 38 15.18 -1.02 -12.81
CA ARG A 38 15.97 0.15 -12.42
C ARG A 38 15.14 1.43 -12.59
N ASP A 39 15.11 2.24 -11.55
CA ASP A 39 14.53 3.58 -11.52
C ASP A 39 15.40 4.51 -10.64
N SER A 40 14.95 5.74 -10.38
CA SER A 40 15.68 6.74 -9.57
C SER A 40 15.90 6.34 -8.10
N TYR A 41 15.27 5.26 -7.62
CA TYR A 41 15.44 4.75 -6.26
C TYR A 41 16.40 3.57 -6.16
N SER A 42 16.91 3.08 -7.30
CA SER A 42 17.84 1.93 -7.30
C SER A 42 19.14 2.24 -6.57
N GLU A 43 19.73 3.42 -6.80
CA GLU A 43 20.92 3.88 -6.10
C GLU A 43 20.69 4.04 -4.59
N LYS A 44 19.51 4.53 -4.20
CA LYS A 44 19.12 4.63 -2.78
C LYS A 44 19.04 3.25 -2.10
N LEU A 45 18.71 2.17 -2.82
CA LEU A 45 18.75 0.80 -2.28
C LEU A 45 20.19 0.31 -2.10
N GLU A 46 21.09 0.64 -3.04
CA GLU A 46 22.52 0.33 -2.95
C GLU A 46 23.17 1.10 -1.78
N GLU A 47 22.80 2.37 -1.57
CA GLU A 47 23.25 3.19 -0.44
C GLU A 47 22.81 2.62 0.92
N LEU A 48 21.70 1.88 1.01
CA LEU A 48 21.31 1.17 2.22
C LEU A 48 22.22 -0.04 2.53
N GLY A 49 23.03 -0.49 1.56
CA GLY A 49 23.90 -1.67 1.67
C GLY A 49 23.33 -2.93 1.01
N ALA A 50 22.23 -2.84 0.28
CA ALA A 50 21.71 -3.97 -0.49
C ALA A 50 22.44 -4.08 -1.84
N GLU A 51 22.72 -5.32 -2.29
CA GLU A 51 23.08 -5.58 -3.69
C GLU A 51 21.86 -5.31 -4.57
N PHE A 52 22.00 -4.63 -5.71
CA PHE A 52 20.90 -4.38 -6.63
C PHE A 52 21.07 -5.15 -7.93
N ILE A 53 20.00 -5.83 -8.36
CA ILE A 53 19.93 -6.51 -9.66
C ILE A 53 18.75 -5.97 -10.45
N ASP A 54 19.05 -5.45 -11.64
CA ASP A 54 18.04 -4.96 -12.58
C ASP A 54 17.32 -6.11 -13.29
N ILE A 55 15.99 -6.04 -13.31
CA ILE A 55 15.14 -6.97 -14.03
C ILE A 55 14.01 -6.25 -14.75
N SER A 56 13.88 -6.41 -16.06
CA SER A 56 12.71 -5.84 -16.76
C SER A 56 11.46 -6.63 -16.45
N ILE A 57 10.44 -5.95 -15.91
CA ILE A 57 9.11 -6.49 -15.62
C ILE A 57 8.08 -5.59 -16.32
N ASP A 58 7.22 -6.17 -17.14
CA ASP A 58 6.07 -5.48 -17.71
C ASP A 58 4.99 -5.35 -16.62
N GLN A 59 4.90 -4.18 -15.99
CA GLN A 59 4.13 -3.98 -14.74
C GLN A 59 2.62 -4.15 -14.92
N GLY A 60 2.06 -3.65 -16.01
CA GLY A 60 0.62 -3.65 -16.29
C GLY A 60 0.18 -4.55 -17.46
N GLY A 61 1.13 -5.06 -18.24
CA GLY A 61 0.84 -5.84 -19.45
C GLY A 61 0.39 -7.27 -19.13
N THR A 62 -0.39 -7.82 -20.05
CA THR A 62 -0.86 -9.22 -20.03
C THR A 62 -0.27 -10.04 -21.17
N ASN A 63 0.88 -9.60 -21.71
CA ASN A 63 1.53 -10.28 -22.82
C ASN A 63 2.30 -11.52 -22.31
N PRO A 64 1.88 -12.76 -22.68
CA PRO A 64 2.50 -13.98 -22.20
C PRO A 64 3.96 -14.15 -22.63
N ILE A 65 4.39 -13.54 -23.75
CA ILE A 65 5.78 -13.58 -24.19
C ILE A 65 6.67 -12.78 -23.23
N ASN A 66 6.21 -11.59 -22.80
CA ASN A 66 6.93 -10.76 -21.83
C ASN A 66 6.99 -11.45 -20.47
N ASP A 67 5.91 -12.12 -20.09
CA ASP A 67 5.83 -12.88 -18.84
C ASP A 67 6.79 -14.08 -18.83
N LEU A 68 6.90 -14.80 -19.95
CA LEU A 68 7.91 -15.87 -20.10
C LEU A 68 9.34 -15.34 -20.06
N LYS A 69 9.61 -14.16 -20.64
CA LYS A 69 10.92 -13.51 -20.54
C LYS A 69 11.24 -13.13 -19.08
N THR A 70 10.25 -12.61 -18.35
CA THR A 70 10.39 -12.29 -16.92
C THR A 70 10.71 -13.54 -16.10
N LEU A 71 9.97 -14.64 -16.31
CA LEU A 71 10.24 -15.93 -15.67
C LEU A 71 11.65 -16.43 -15.97
N LYS A 72 12.09 -16.37 -17.25
CA LYS A 72 13.45 -16.78 -17.63
C LYS A 72 14.49 -15.94 -16.92
N LYS A 73 14.34 -14.61 -16.90
CA LYS A 73 15.30 -13.71 -16.21
C LYS A 73 15.41 -14.03 -14.72
N PHE A 74 14.30 -14.24 -14.02
CA PHE A 74 14.36 -14.69 -12.62
C PHE A 74 15.09 -16.02 -12.49
N ASN A 75 14.84 -17.00 -13.38
CA ASN A 75 15.53 -18.27 -13.35
C ASN A 75 17.03 -18.11 -13.58
N ASP A 76 17.46 -17.27 -14.52
CA ASP A 76 18.88 -17.02 -14.82
C ASP A 76 19.59 -16.37 -13.62
N ILE A 77 18.95 -15.38 -12.95
CA ILE A 77 19.46 -14.75 -11.73
C ILE A 77 19.60 -15.78 -10.60
N TYR A 78 18.56 -16.59 -10.38
CA TYR A 78 18.52 -17.54 -9.27
C TYR A 78 19.47 -18.72 -9.45
N SER A 79 19.68 -19.17 -10.69
CA SER A 79 20.62 -20.25 -11.00
C SER A 79 22.09 -19.80 -10.94
N SER A 80 22.38 -18.52 -11.13
CA SER A 80 23.74 -17.99 -11.09
C SER A 80 24.22 -17.60 -9.68
N GLY A 81 23.29 -17.47 -8.71
CA GLY A 81 23.59 -17.06 -7.33
C GLY A 81 23.28 -18.17 -6.31
N ASN A 82 23.82 -18.01 -5.12
CA ASN A 82 23.51 -18.88 -3.97
C ASN A 82 22.58 -18.16 -3.02
N TYR A 83 21.27 -18.22 -3.29
CA TYR A 83 20.26 -17.57 -2.48
C TYR A 83 19.53 -18.58 -1.60
N ASP A 84 19.15 -18.15 -0.40
CA ASP A 84 18.49 -19.01 0.58
C ASP A 84 16.98 -18.79 0.61
N VAL A 85 16.54 -17.53 0.56
CA VAL A 85 15.12 -17.16 0.63
C VAL A 85 14.83 -15.93 -0.20
N VAL A 86 13.63 -15.85 -0.78
CA VAL A 86 13.12 -14.68 -1.48
C VAL A 86 11.81 -14.20 -0.88
N LEU A 87 11.71 -12.87 -0.65
CA LEU A 87 10.50 -12.15 -0.30
C LEU A 87 9.97 -11.43 -1.54
N ASN A 88 8.76 -11.76 -1.98
CA ASN A 88 8.09 -11.16 -3.14
C ASN A 88 6.93 -10.27 -2.70
N PHE A 89 6.75 -9.11 -3.34
CA PHE A 89 5.79 -8.10 -2.89
C PHE A 89 4.75 -7.66 -3.92
N THR A 90 4.90 -7.98 -5.19
CA THR A 90 3.96 -7.54 -6.23
C THR A 90 3.47 -8.72 -7.07
N PRO A 91 2.32 -8.63 -7.74
CA PRO A 91 1.66 -9.78 -8.36
C PRO A 91 2.55 -10.61 -9.28
N LYS A 92 3.26 -9.98 -10.22
CA LYS A 92 4.14 -10.70 -11.15
C LYS A 92 5.34 -11.33 -10.45
N ASN A 93 5.89 -10.65 -9.43
CA ASN A 93 6.96 -11.20 -8.58
C ASN A 93 6.44 -12.39 -7.78
N ASN A 94 5.26 -12.29 -7.16
CA ASN A 94 4.62 -13.39 -6.44
C ASN A 94 4.37 -14.62 -7.33
N ILE A 95 4.25 -14.46 -8.64
CA ILE A 95 4.03 -15.56 -9.59
C ILE A 95 5.38 -16.06 -10.14
N TYR A 96 6.07 -15.21 -10.92
CA TYR A 96 7.22 -15.66 -11.74
C TYR A 96 8.48 -15.87 -10.91
N SER A 97 8.75 -15.02 -9.91
CA SER A 97 9.85 -15.24 -8.98
C SER A 97 9.64 -16.52 -8.17
N THR A 98 8.40 -16.80 -7.69
CA THR A 98 8.11 -18.06 -6.99
C THR A 98 8.41 -19.28 -7.86
N LEU A 99 7.96 -19.30 -9.11
CA LEU A 99 8.20 -20.43 -10.01
C LEU A 99 9.69 -20.63 -10.29
N ALA A 100 10.46 -19.55 -10.48
CA ALA A 100 11.91 -19.61 -10.67
C ALA A 100 12.64 -20.04 -9.39
N ALA A 101 12.27 -19.49 -8.23
CA ALA A 101 12.88 -19.79 -6.95
C ALA A 101 12.74 -21.27 -6.58
N LYS A 102 11.55 -21.84 -6.74
CA LYS A 102 11.31 -23.26 -6.45
C LYS A 102 12.07 -24.20 -7.40
N ARG A 103 12.35 -23.76 -8.61
CA ARG A 103 13.19 -24.51 -9.56
C ARG A 103 14.66 -24.54 -9.12
N ASN A 104 15.09 -23.54 -8.37
CA ASN A 104 16.46 -23.36 -7.86
C ASN A 104 16.59 -23.70 -6.35
N ASN A 105 15.60 -24.38 -5.75
CA ASN A 105 15.58 -24.77 -4.34
C ASN A 105 15.68 -23.60 -3.34
N ILE A 106 15.22 -22.42 -3.74
CA ILE A 106 15.15 -21.22 -2.88
C ILE A 106 13.82 -21.23 -2.13
N LYS A 107 13.85 -20.94 -0.83
CA LYS A 107 12.64 -20.77 -0.01
C LYS A 107 11.89 -19.49 -0.41
N VAL A 108 10.56 -19.52 -0.38
CA VAL A 108 9.72 -18.42 -0.92
C VAL A 108 8.74 -17.92 0.11
N ILE A 109 8.80 -16.62 0.35
CA ILE A 109 7.81 -15.87 1.14
C ILE A 109 7.13 -14.87 0.21
N ASN A 110 5.82 -15.00 0.01
CA ASN A 110 5.03 -14.09 -0.80
C ASN A 110 4.21 -13.14 0.08
N ASN A 111 4.08 -11.89 -0.35
CA ASN A 111 3.21 -10.91 0.28
C ASN A 111 2.11 -10.47 -0.70
N ILE A 112 0.86 -10.76 -0.37
CA ILE A 112 -0.33 -10.35 -1.14
C ILE A 112 -0.85 -9.05 -0.55
N ALA A 113 -0.52 -7.94 -1.20
CA ALA A 113 -0.80 -6.58 -0.74
C ALA A 113 -2.18 -6.03 -1.21
N GLY A 114 -3.12 -6.91 -1.45
CA GLY A 114 -4.45 -6.63 -1.98
C GLY A 114 -4.69 -7.37 -3.30
N LEU A 115 -5.92 -7.76 -3.53
CA LEU A 115 -6.30 -8.54 -4.72
C LEU A 115 -6.77 -7.66 -5.89
N GLY A 116 -7.03 -6.38 -5.62
CA GLY A 116 -7.48 -5.43 -6.63
C GLY A 116 -8.70 -5.93 -7.41
N VAL A 117 -8.62 -5.81 -8.72
CA VAL A 117 -9.72 -6.23 -9.63
C VAL A 117 -9.69 -7.71 -10.01
N LEU A 118 -8.72 -8.49 -9.53
CA LEU A 118 -8.50 -9.88 -9.95
C LEU A 118 -9.69 -10.81 -9.68
N PHE A 119 -10.44 -10.54 -8.62
CA PHE A 119 -11.61 -11.30 -8.22
C PHE A 119 -12.94 -10.57 -8.47
N ILE A 120 -12.89 -9.33 -8.97
CA ILE A 120 -14.07 -8.54 -9.31
C ILE A 120 -14.51 -8.86 -10.74
N ASN A 121 -13.57 -9.03 -11.66
CA ASN A 121 -13.82 -9.24 -13.07
C ASN A 121 -13.75 -10.73 -13.45
N GLU A 122 -14.77 -11.20 -14.19
CA GLU A 122 -14.86 -12.59 -14.67
C GLU A 122 -14.35 -12.74 -16.11
N ASN A 123 -13.41 -11.91 -16.56
CA ASN A 123 -12.82 -11.98 -17.89
C ASN A 123 -11.73 -13.07 -18.00
N LEU A 124 -11.31 -13.36 -19.23
CA LEU A 124 -10.29 -14.40 -19.50
C LEU A 124 -8.96 -14.08 -18.82
N THR A 125 -8.56 -12.81 -18.78
CA THR A 125 -7.33 -12.36 -18.12
C THR A 125 -7.34 -12.69 -16.63
N SER A 126 -8.45 -12.43 -15.94
CA SER A 126 -8.61 -12.76 -14.52
C SER A 126 -8.58 -14.27 -14.27
N LYS A 127 -9.16 -15.07 -15.17
CA LYS A 127 -9.11 -16.55 -15.08
C LYS A 127 -7.67 -17.08 -15.22
N ILE A 128 -6.91 -16.55 -16.19
CA ILE A 128 -5.50 -16.90 -16.38
C ILE A 128 -4.67 -16.48 -15.18
N ALA A 129 -4.85 -15.27 -14.69
CA ALA A 129 -4.12 -14.77 -13.51
C ALA A 129 -4.42 -15.61 -12.25
N ARG A 130 -5.69 -15.99 -12.01
CA ARG A 130 -6.07 -16.91 -10.91
C ARG A 130 -5.40 -18.28 -11.06
N LEU A 131 -5.32 -18.82 -12.27
CA LEU A 131 -4.61 -20.07 -12.53
C LEU A 131 -3.11 -19.98 -12.25
N LEU A 132 -2.46 -18.90 -12.69
CA LEU A 132 -1.04 -18.63 -12.42
C LEU A 132 -0.79 -18.45 -10.92
N TYR A 133 -1.66 -17.74 -10.22
CA TYR A 133 -1.62 -17.67 -8.75
C TYR A 133 -1.74 -19.05 -8.14
N LYS A 134 -2.72 -19.86 -8.53
CA LYS A 134 -2.88 -21.22 -8.00
C LYS A 134 -1.60 -22.04 -8.16
N ILE A 135 -1.01 -22.06 -9.36
CA ILE A 135 0.20 -22.84 -9.65
C ILE A 135 1.40 -22.33 -8.85
N SER A 136 1.54 -21.03 -8.68
CA SER A 136 2.68 -20.44 -7.98
C SER A 136 2.52 -20.48 -6.46
N GLN A 137 1.37 -20.08 -5.93
CA GLN A 137 1.17 -19.94 -4.49
C GLN A 137 1.11 -21.29 -3.76
N GLN A 138 0.65 -22.36 -4.41
CA GLN A 138 0.75 -23.70 -3.86
C GLN A 138 2.20 -24.22 -3.70
N LYS A 139 3.17 -23.52 -4.30
CA LYS A 139 4.60 -23.82 -4.18
C LYS A 139 5.34 -22.92 -3.18
N ALA A 140 4.72 -21.84 -2.71
CA ALA A 140 5.31 -20.97 -1.71
C ALA A 140 5.49 -21.68 -0.38
N ASP A 141 6.51 -21.29 0.40
CA ASP A 141 6.74 -21.81 1.75
C ASP A 141 5.97 -20.99 2.81
N LYS A 142 5.75 -19.71 2.55
CA LYS A 142 4.92 -18.82 3.39
C LYS A 142 4.22 -17.77 2.54
N ILE A 143 2.97 -17.42 2.89
CA ILE A 143 2.20 -16.36 2.23
C ILE A 143 1.61 -15.45 3.29
N PHE A 144 1.89 -14.15 3.16
CA PHE A 144 1.29 -13.12 3.99
C PHE A 144 0.21 -12.36 3.23
N PHE A 145 -0.93 -12.13 3.88
CA PHE A 145 -2.01 -11.27 3.42
C PHE A 145 -2.09 -10.03 4.29
N GLN A 146 -2.54 -8.89 3.75
CA GLN A 146 -2.64 -7.65 4.52
C GLN A 146 -3.99 -7.50 5.22
N ASN A 147 -5.01 -8.28 4.83
CA ASN A 147 -6.32 -8.31 5.48
C ASN A 147 -6.87 -9.75 5.46
N GLU A 148 -7.85 -10.01 6.33
CA GLU A 148 -8.44 -11.35 6.46
C GLU A 148 -9.36 -11.69 5.28
N ASP A 149 -10.07 -10.70 4.72
CA ASP A 149 -10.97 -10.90 3.58
C ASP A 149 -10.23 -11.46 2.36
N ASP A 150 -9.04 -10.95 2.05
CA ASP A 150 -8.22 -11.44 0.93
C ASP A 150 -7.65 -12.83 1.22
N LYS A 151 -7.23 -13.10 2.46
CA LYS A 151 -6.78 -14.42 2.88
C LYS A 151 -7.90 -15.46 2.69
N GLN A 152 -9.08 -15.18 3.22
CA GLN A 152 -10.23 -16.08 3.13
C GLN A 152 -10.64 -16.31 1.67
N LEU A 153 -10.64 -15.28 0.84
CA LEU A 153 -10.96 -15.40 -0.58
C LEU A 153 -9.96 -16.31 -1.31
N PHE A 154 -8.67 -16.22 -0.98
CA PHE A 154 -7.64 -17.09 -1.53
C PHE A 154 -7.84 -18.56 -1.12
N LEU A 155 -8.16 -18.80 0.14
CA LEU A 155 -8.41 -20.13 0.66
C LEU A 155 -9.68 -20.75 0.04
N GLN A 156 -10.76 -19.99 -0.06
CA GLN A 156 -12.02 -20.44 -0.68
C GLN A 156 -11.86 -20.84 -2.15
N HIS A 157 -10.98 -20.14 -2.89
CA HIS A 157 -10.66 -20.50 -4.27
C HIS A 157 -9.56 -21.56 -4.41
N GLY A 158 -9.07 -22.12 -3.30
CA GLY A 158 -8.03 -23.16 -3.30
C GLY A 158 -6.71 -22.70 -3.94
N LEU A 159 -6.36 -21.40 -3.79
CA LEU A 159 -5.15 -20.82 -4.37
C LEU A 159 -3.94 -21.00 -3.46
N ALA A 160 -4.15 -21.15 -2.15
CA ALA A 160 -3.12 -21.42 -1.16
C ALA A 160 -3.64 -22.42 -0.13
N LYS A 161 -2.73 -23.01 0.64
CA LYS A 161 -3.04 -23.85 1.79
C LYS A 161 -3.03 -23.01 3.06
N GLU A 162 -3.92 -23.29 4.00
CA GLU A 162 -4.05 -22.52 5.23
C GLU A 162 -2.78 -22.53 6.08
N GLU A 163 -2.12 -23.68 6.20
CA GLU A 163 -0.94 -23.89 7.03
C GLU A 163 0.26 -22.96 6.68
N ILE A 164 0.36 -22.52 5.43
CA ILE A 164 1.42 -21.59 4.99
C ILE A 164 0.99 -20.13 4.96
N THR A 165 -0.28 -19.84 5.30
CA THR A 165 -0.81 -18.47 5.26
C THR A 165 -0.77 -17.81 6.62
N ASP A 166 -0.59 -16.48 6.65
CA ASP A 166 -0.70 -15.65 7.84
C ASP A 166 -1.12 -14.23 7.43
N ARG A 167 -1.49 -13.40 8.41
CA ARG A 167 -1.87 -12.01 8.20
C ARG A 167 -0.78 -11.05 8.69
N LEU A 168 -0.56 -9.99 7.90
CA LEU A 168 0.20 -8.79 8.30
C LEU A 168 -0.74 -7.61 8.46
N PRO A 169 -0.47 -6.69 9.36
CA PRO A 169 -1.20 -5.43 9.46
C PRO A 169 -0.73 -4.44 8.38
N GLY A 170 -1.10 -4.69 7.12
CA GLY A 170 -0.63 -3.90 6.01
C GLY A 170 0.89 -3.96 5.81
N SER A 171 1.47 -2.83 5.40
CA SER A 171 2.93 -2.63 5.36
C SER A 171 3.49 -2.12 6.69
N GLY A 172 2.62 -1.73 7.62
CA GLY A 172 2.97 -1.03 8.83
C GLY A 172 3.30 0.46 8.59
N ALA A 173 3.36 1.22 9.68
CA ALA A 173 3.82 2.60 9.70
C ALA A 173 5.16 2.71 10.43
N ASP A 174 6.09 3.49 9.89
CA ASP A 174 7.32 3.90 10.56
C ASP A 174 7.01 4.99 11.58
N LEU A 175 6.87 4.60 12.83
CA LEU A 175 6.51 5.52 13.91
C LEU A 175 7.62 6.52 14.28
N SER A 176 8.84 6.28 13.82
CA SER A 176 9.97 7.21 14.00
C SER A 176 10.04 8.29 12.93
N ARG A 177 9.55 7.99 11.72
CA ARG A 177 9.39 8.98 10.64
C ARG A 177 8.08 9.75 10.76
N PHE A 178 6.99 9.05 11.07
CA PHE A 178 5.65 9.62 11.19
C PHE A 178 5.32 9.87 12.67
N GLU A 179 5.95 10.92 13.22
CA GLU A 179 5.77 11.33 14.59
C GLU A 179 4.45 12.08 14.81
N LEU A 180 3.90 11.96 16.03
CA LEU A 180 2.69 12.68 16.41
C LEU A 180 2.87 14.20 16.19
N THR A 181 2.06 14.77 15.29
CA THR A 181 2.18 16.17 14.90
C THR A 181 0.81 16.85 14.91
N PRO A 182 0.42 17.50 16.01
CA PRO A 182 -0.84 18.22 16.09
C PRO A 182 -0.84 19.45 15.17
N THR A 183 -2.01 19.79 14.61
CA THR A 183 -2.22 21.04 13.85
C THR A 183 -2.51 22.20 14.79
N SER A 184 -2.32 23.43 14.26
CA SER A 184 -2.74 24.65 14.95
C SER A 184 -4.20 24.99 14.65
N ASP A 185 -4.90 25.59 15.65
CA ASP A 185 -6.26 26.09 15.47
C ASP A 185 -6.25 27.47 14.79
N ASP A 186 -6.41 27.49 13.48
CA ASP A 186 -6.48 28.74 12.69
C ASP A 186 -7.87 28.98 12.09
N GLY A 187 -8.86 28.16 12.48
CA GLY A 187 -10.24 28.23 12.03
C GLY A 187 -10.51 27.63 10.66
N VAL A 188 -9.52 26.97 10.04
CA VAL A 188 -9.66 26.26 8.75
C VAL A 188 -9.47 24.77 8.97
N VAL A 189 -10.39 23.97 8.47
CA VAL A 189 -10.30 22.50 8.48
C VAL A 189 -9.73 22.01 7.16
N ARG A 190 -8.54 21.39 7.18
CA ARG A 190 -7.82 20.91 6.00
C ARG A 190 -7.94 19.42 5.86
N PHE A 191 -8.59 18.99 4.79
CA PHE A 191 -8.67 17.61 4.38
C PHE A 191 -7.54 17.29 3.40
N LEU A 192 -6.91 16.13 3.56
CA LEU A 192 -5.86 15.64 2.66
C LEU A 192 -6.19 14.23 2.17
N LEU A 193 -6.09 14.04 0.85
CA LEU A 193 -6.16 12.73 0.21
C LEU A 193 -4.82 12.42 -0.45
N ILE A 194 -4.18 11.32 -0.03
CA ILE A 194 -2.92 10.85 -0.61
C ILE A 194 -3.14 9.52 -1.32
N ALA A 195 -3.08 9.53 -2.64
CA ALA A 195 -3.18 8.32 -3.48
C ALA A 195 -2.68 8.62 -4.90
N ARG A 196 -2.54 7.58 -5.72
CA ARG A 196 -2.53 7.78 -7.18
C ARG A 196 -3.87 8.38 -7.59
N MET A 197 -3.86 9.36 -8.48
CA MET A 197 -5.08 10.05 -8.93
C MET A 197 -5.90 9.12 -9.85
N LEU A 198 -6.65 8.21 -9.21
CA LEU A 198 -7.53 7.24 -9.84
C LEU A 198 -8.96 7.42 -9.34
N TYR A 199 -9.94 7.32 -10.23
CA TYR A 199 -11.35 7.33 -9.81
C TYR A 199 -11.65 6.22 -8.80
N ASP A 200 -11.03 5.04 -8.93
CA ASP A 200 -11.19 3.92 -7.99
C ASP A 200 -10.73 4.24 -6.55
N LYS A 201 -9.87 5.26 -6.38
CA LYS A 201 -9.47 5.80 -5.08
C LYS A 201 -10.48 6.78 -4.48
N GLY A 202 -11.59 6.98 -5.19
CA GLY A 202 -12.68 7.85 -4.76
C GLY A 202 -12.44 9.33 -5.04
N ILE A 203 -11.46 9.69 -5.92
CA ILE A 203 -11.12 11.08 -6.21
C ILE A 203 -12.36 11.87 -6.67
N GLY A 204 -13.19 11.31 -7.57
CA GLY A 204 -14.42 11.98 -8.02
C GLY A 204 -15.39 12.26 -6.88
N HIS A 205 -15.61 11.29 -5.97
CA HIS A 205 -16.47 11.50 -4.79
C HIS A 205 -15.90 12.55 -3.82
N TYR A 206 -14.56 12.57 -3.68
CA TYR A 206 -13.90 13.59 -2.85
C TYR A 206 -14.08 14.99 -3.42
N VAL A 207 -13.93 15.18 -4.72
CA VAL A 207 -14.13 16.46 -5.40
C VAL A 207 -15.58 16.93 -5.31
N GLU A 208 -16.56 16.04 -5.53
CA GLU A 208 -17.99 16.39 -5.40
C GLU A 208 -18.33 16.76 -3.95
N ALA A 209 -17.81 16.03 -2.97
CA ALA A 209 -17.98 16.36 -1.55
C ALA A 209 -17.34 17.71 -1.22
N ALA A 210 -16.16 18.01 -1.77
CA ALA A 210 -15.48 19.28 -1.60
C ALA A 210 -16.31 20.43 -2.17
N ARG A 211 -16.93 20.25 -3.35
CA ARG A 211 -17.81 21.25 -3.99
C ARG A 211 -18.99 21.61 -3.09
N GLU A 212 -19.67 20.60 -2.55
CA GLU A 212 -20.83 20.79 -1.66
C GLU A 212 -20.42 21.49 -0.35
N LEU A 213 -19.34 21.02 0.29
CA LEU A 213 -18.91 21.52 1.59
C LEU A 213 -18.28 22.92 1.48
N LYS A 214 -17.58 23.26 0.40
CA LYS A 214 -17.11 24.63 0.14
C LYS A 214 -18.26 25.60 -0.10
N ALA A 215 -19.34 25.17 -0.77
CA ALA A 215 -20.52 26.00 -0.92
C ALA A 215 -21.19 26.30 0.44
N LYS A 216 -21.12 25.35 1.41
CA LYS A 216 -21.67 25.53 2.76
C LYS A 216 -20.74 26.32 3.70
N TYR A 217 -19.45 26.05 3.68
CA TYR A 217 -18.49 26.54 4.69
C TYR A 217 -17.53 27.61 4.18
N GLY A 218 -17.45 27.82 2.87
CA GLY A 218 -16.57 28.80 2.23
C GLY A 218 -15.08 28.52 2.51
N ASN A 219 -14.37 29.56 2.93
CA ASN A 219 -12.92 29.49 3.21
C ASN A 219 -12.56 28.82 4.55
N LYS A 220 -13.54 28.28 5.28
CA LYS A 220 -13.28 27.54 6.52
C LYS A 220 -12.86 26.09 6.28
N VAL A 221 -12.86 25.65 5.03
CA VAL A 221 -12.46 24.30 4.64
C VAL A 221 -11.54 24.31 3.43
N GLU A 222 -10.54 23.45 3.44
CA GLU A 222 -9.63 23.21 2.33
C GLU A 222 -9.58 21.72 1.99
N PHE A 223 -9.52 21.43 0.68
CA PHE A 223 -9.44 20.07 0.17
C PHE A 223 -8.18 19.91 -0.68
N ASN A 224 -7.28 19.05 -0.23
CA ASN A 224 -5.96 18.87 -0.83
C ASN A 224 -5.80 17.45 -1.40
N LEU A 225 -5.20 17.35 -2.58
CA LEU A 225 -4.89 16.10 -3.29
C LEU A 225 -3.38 15.99 -3.47
N LEU A 226 -2.79 14.87 -3.06
CA LEU A 226 -1.36 14.58 -3.21
C LEU A 226 -1.16 13.20 -3.84
N GLY A 227 -0.36 13.12 -4.89
CA GLY A 227 0.04 11.86 -5.52
C GLY A 227 0.13 11.91 -7.05
N PHE A 228 0.50 10.80 -7.65
CA PHE A 228 0.77 10.72 -9.08
C PHE A 228 -0.49 10.92 -9.93
N LEU A 229 -0.44 11.88 -10.83
CA LEU A 229 -1.46 12.18 -11.85
C LEU A 229 -1.05 11.55 -13.19
N ALA A 230 -2.02 11.30 -14.06
CA ALA A 230 -1.83 10.77 -15.40
C ALA A 230 -1.04 9.45 -15.44
N VAL A 231 -1.34 8.56 -14.53
CA VAL A 231 -0.78 7.20 -14.50
C VAL A 231 -1.41 6.31 -15.59
N GLU A 232 -0.67 5.35 -16.09
CA GLU A 232 -1.20 4.36 -17.07
C GLU A 232 -2.20 3.41 -16.38
N ASN A 233 -3.44 3.84 -16.29
CA ASN A 233 -4.53 3.07 -15.69
C ASN A 233 -5.88 3.50 -16.31
N PRO A 234 -6.79 2.56 -16.62
CA PRO A 234 -8.11 2.91 -17.17
C PRO A 234 -8.96 3.81 -16.26
N SER A 235 -8.70 3.79 -14.94
CA SER A 235 -9.38 4.60 -13.94
C SER A 235 -8.64 5.91 -13.61
N ALA A 236 -7.64 6.29 -14.42
CA ALA A 236 -6.85 7.50 -14.15
C ALA A 236 -7.68 8.78 -14.34
N VAL A 237 -7.50 9.71 -13.42
CA VAL A 237 -7.97 11.09 -13.58
C VAL A 237 -7.12 11.77 -14.64
N SER A 238 -7.75 12.45 -15.58
CA SER A 238 -7.06 13.19 -16.64
C SER A 238 -6.40 14.47 -16.09
N LYS A 239 -5.45 15.01 -16.85
CA LYS A 239 -4.86 16.30 -16.49
C LYS A 239 -5.86 17.45 -16.62
N GLU A 240 -6.74 17.32 -17.60
CA GLU A 240 -7.82 18.27 -17.87
C GLU A 240 -8.80 18.31 -16.69
N ASP A 241 -9.33 17.15 -16.26
CA ASP A 241 -10.24 17.10 -15.12
C ASP A 241 -9.61 17.69 -13.85
N MET A 242 -8.33 17.36 -13.58
CA MET A 242 -7.62 17.90 -12.42
C MET A 242 -7.47 19.42 -12.51
N GLN A 243 -7.12 19.94 -13.69
CA GLN A 243 -6.96 21.38 -13.90
C GLN A 243 -8.28 22.11 -13.73
N ASP A 244 -9.37 21.57 -14.28
CA ASP A 244 -10.71 22.16 -14.15
C ASP A 244 -11.11 22.27 -12.66
N TRP A 245 -10.90 21.23 -11.85
CA TRP A 245 -11.21 21.27 -10.42
C TRP A 245 -10.37 22.26 -9.62
N VAL A 246 -9.10 22.45 -10.02
CA VAL A 246 -8.21 23.45 -9.42
C VAL A 246 -8.65 24.87 -9.84
N ASP A 247 -8.97 25.09 -11.10
CA ASP A 247 -9.41 26.40 -11.64
C ASP A 247 -10.78 26.81 -11.06
N GLU A 248 -11.67 25.85 -10.81
CA GLU A 248 -12.91 26.07 -10.06
C GLU A 248 -12.65 26.44 -8.57
N GLY A 249 -11.43 26.27 -8.08
CA GLY A 249 -11.09 26.50 -6.67
C GLY A 249 -11.65 25.47 -5.71
N ILE A 250 -12.04 24.28 -6.19
CA ILE A 250 -12.64 23.23 -5.37
C ILE A 250 -11.60 22.44 -4.59
N VAL A 251 -10.47 22.09 -5.24
CA VAL A 251 -9.36 21.37 -4.62
C VAL A 251 -8.02 22.04 -4.93
N ASN A 252 -7.03 21.78 -4.08
CA ASN A 252 -5.63 22.08 -4.35
C ASN A 252 -4.92 20.78 -4.73
N TYR A 253 -4.30 20.73 -5.91
CA TYR A 253 -3.45 19.61 -6.30
C TYR A 253 -1.98 19.94 -5.96
N LEU A 254 -1.42 19.19 -4.99
CA LEU A 254 -0.08 19.41 -4.43
C LEU A 254 1.03 18.68 -5.21
N GLY A 255 0.67 17.95 -6.27
CA GLY A 255 1.65 17.15 -7.03
C GLY A 255 2.09 15.88 -6.30
N VAL A 256 3.39 15.61 -6.31
CA VAL A 256 4.03 14.43 -5.68
C VAL A 256 5.07 14.90 -4.67
N SER A 257 5.20 14.22 -3.55
CA SER A 257 6.19 14.54 -2.52
C SER A 257 6.90 13.28 -2.03
N ASP A 258 8.21 13.36 -1.84
CA ASP A 258 9.02 12.37 -1.12
C ASP A 258 8.97 12.58 0.41
N GLU A 259 8.48 13.75 0.85
CA GLU A 259 8.34 14.17 2.25
C GLU A 259 6.86 14.29 2.61
N VAL A 260 6.11 13.18 2.43
CA VAL A 260 4.66 13.14 2.65
C VAL A 260 4.27 13.53 4.08
N GLU A 261 5.15 13.28 5.06
CA GLU A 261 4.97 13.68 6.46
C GLU A 261 4.81 15.19 6.62
N LYS A 262 5.45 16.00 5.80
CA LYS A 262 5.29 17.46 5.84
C LYS A 262 3.91 17.91 5.37
N GLU A 263 3.32 17.21 4.41
CA GLU A 263 1.97 17.50 3.94
C GLU A 263 0.90 16.96 4.90
N ILE A 264 1.12 15.76 5.47
CA ILE A 264 0.25 15.19 6.51
C ILE A 264 0.24 16.11 7.75
N ALA A 265 1.40 16.68 8.13
CA ALA A 265 1.49 17.58 9.27
C ALA A 265 0.52 18.78 9.18
N LYS A 266 0.28 19.30 7.98
CA LYS A 266 -0.61 20.46 7.71
C LYS A 266 -2.10 20.08 7.75
N ALA A 267 -2.43 18.79 7.60
CA ALA A 267 -3.82 18.33 7.49
C ALA A 267 -4.46 18.13 8.87
N ASP A 268 -5.75 18.46 8.97
CA ASP A 268 -6.58 18.20 10.15
C ASP A 268 -7.25 16.83 10.08
N CYS A 269 -7.46 16.31 8.87
CA CYS A 269 -8.08 15.00 8.66
C CYS A 269 -7.56 14.37 7.35
N MET A 270 -7.24 13.08 7.42
CA MET A 270 -6.94 12.28 6.24
C MET A 270 -8.22 11.68 5.66
N VAL A 271 -8.36 11.73 4.33
CA VAL A 271 -9.54 11.20 3.62
C VAL A 271 -9.12 10.24 2.53
N LEU A 272 -9.73 9.06 2.48
CA LEU A 272 -9.53 8.12 1.37
C LEU A 272 -10.84 7.35 1.09
N PRO A 273 -11.75 7.87 0.23
CA PRO A 273 -13.04 7.23 -0.04
C PRO A 273 -12.89 6.16 -1.13
N SER A 274 -11.88 5.31 -1.02
CA SER A 274 -11.54 4.29 -2.00
C SER A 274 -12.60 3.20 -2.09
N TYR A 275 -13.01 2.86 -3.31
CA TYR A 275 -13.79 1.66 -3.59
C TYR A 275 -12.96 0.57 -4.30
N TYR A 276 -11.66 0.80 -4.44
CA TYR A 276 -10.69 -0.22 -4.82
C TYR A 276 -10.51 -1.23 -3.68
N ARG A 277 -10.30 -2.51 -4.02
CA ARG A 277 -10.01 -3.53 -3.00
C ARG A 277 -8.56 -3.39 -2.54
N GLU A 278 -8.37 -2.67 -1.46
CA GLU A 278 -7.04 -2.36 -0.90
C GLU A 278 -6.46 -3.54 -0.10
N GLY A 279 -5.13 -3.53 0.08
CA GLY A 279 -4.53 -4.22 1.22
C GLY A 279 -4.90 -3.50 2.52
N VAL A 280 -3.95 -2.76 3.11
CA VAL A 280 -4.24 -1.68 4.06
C VAL A 280 -3.55 -0.42 3.51
N PRO A 281 -4.28 0.68 3.26
CA PRO A 281 -3.71 1.86 2.62
C PRO A 281 -2.62 2.49 3.49
N LYS A 282 -1.38 2.56 2.97
CA LYS A 282 -0.24 3.08 3.73
C LYS A 282 -0.43 4.54 4.12
N SER A 283 -1.04 5.36 3.26
CA SER A 283 -1.32 6.76 3.56
C SER A 283 -2.22 6.95 4.78
N LEU A 284 -3.19 6.04 5.00
CA LEU A 284 -4.03 6.07 6.21
C LEU A 284 -3.23 5.67 7.45
N LEU A 285 -2.33 4.70 7.34
CA LEU A 285 -1.44 4.30 8.45
C LEU A 285 -0.48 5.43 8.82
N GLU A 286 0.11 6.10 7.84
CA GLU A 286 1.02 7.23 8.03
C GLU A 286 0.31 8.42 8.68
N ALA A 287 -0.89 8.77 8.21
CA ALA A 287 -1.68 9.84 8.79
C ALA A 287 -2.14 9.51 10.21
N GLY A 288 -2.60 8.28 10.46
CA GLY A 288 -2.96 7.83 11.80
C GLY A 288 -1.77 7.84 12.77
N ALA A 289 -0.56 7.46 12.29
CA ALA A 289 0.68 7.55 13.06
C ALA A 289 1.00 9.00 13.46
N MET A 290 0.72 9.97 12.60
CA MET A 290 0.88 11.40 12.88
C MET A 290 -0.26 12.01 13.69
N GLY A 291 -1.20 11.20 14.16
CA GLY A 291 -2.32 11.66 14.98
C GLY A 291 -3.38 12.41 14.19
N LYS A 292 -3.63 12.03 12.95
CA LYS A 292 -4.74 12.60 12.18
C LYS A 292 -5.96 11.70 12.27
N PRO A 293 -7.15 12.25 12.53
CA PRO A 293 -8.40 11.51 12.34
C PRO A 293 -8.55 11.11 10.88
N ILE A 294 -9.27 10.01 10.64
CA ILE A 294 -9.39 9.40 9.31
C ILE A 294 -10.85 9.33 8.89
N VAL A 295 -11.16 9.74 7.66
CA VAL A 295 -12.43 9.45 6.99
C VAL A 295 -12.15 8.53 5.81
N THR A 296 -12.75 7.34 5.81
CA THR A 296 -12.54 6.36 4.75
C THR A 296 -13.80 5.52 4.51
N THR A 297 -13.79 4.72 3.46
CA THR A 297 -14.92 3.84 3.15
C THR A 297 -14.95 2.59 4.03
N ASP A 298 -16.16 2.08 4.32
CA ASP A 298 -16.36 0.75 4.86
C ASP A 298 -16.07 -0.31 3.77
N ASN A 299 -14.80 -0.39 3.39
CA ASN A 299 -14.28 -1.29 2.36
C ASN A 299 -13.09 -2.07 2.89
N VAL A 300 -12.81 -3.22 2.26
CA VAL A 300 -11.68 -4.09 2.60
C VAL A 300 -10.37 -3.30 2.63
N GLY A 301 -9.61 -3.46 3.70
CA GLY A 301 -8.35 -2.78 3.95
C GLY A 301 -8.51 -1.35 4.49
N CYS A 302 -9.42 -0.56 3.95
CA CYS A 302 -9.70 0.81 4.44
C CYS A 302 -10.30 0.78 5.86
N ARG A 303 -11.36 0.00 6.07
CA ARG A 303 -12.09 -0.11 7.35
C ARG A 303 -11.20 -0.51 8.53
N GLU A 304 -10.12 -1.21 8.27
CA GLU A 304 -9.22 -1.68 9.33
C GLU A 304 -8.48 -0.55 10.04
N THR A 305 -8.39 0.63 9.41
CA THR A 305 -7.69 1.79 9.96
C THR A 305 -8.56 2.67 10.86
N VAL A 306 -9.89 2.44 10.88
CA VAL A 306 -10.85 3.28 11.58
C VAL A 306 -11.71 2.45 12.55
N ASP A 307 -11.76 2.89 13.80
CA ASP A 307 -12.81 2.54 14.76
C ASP A 307 -13.85 3.67 14.71
N ASP A 308 -15.00 3.41 14.05
CA ASP A 308 -15.97 4.43 13.67
C ASP A 308 -16.46 5.25 14.87
N GLY A 309 -16.45 6.59 14.74
CA GLY A 309 -16.78 7.55 15.79
C GLY A 309 -15.68 7.72 16.87
N ILE A 310 -14.57 6.97 16.83
CA ILE A 310 -13.50 7.01 17.84
C ILE A 310 -12.27 7.73 17.30
N ASN A 311 -11.71 7.25 16.19
CA ASN A 311 -10.53 7.84 15.55
C ASN A 311 -10.82 8.38 14.15
N GLY A 312 -12.08 8.42 13.75
CA GLY A 312 -12.53 8.88 12.45
C GLY A 312 -13.92 8.37 12.11
N TYR A 313 -14.27 8.39 10.83
CA TYR A 313 -15.58 7.97 10.34
C TYR A 313 -15.46 7.03 9.14
N LEU A 314 -16.37 6.07 9.08
CA LEU A 314 -16.59 5.21 7.92
C LEU A 314 -17.75 5.76 7.06
N CYS A 315 -17.55 5.80 5.75
CA CYS A 315 -18.59 6.13 4.79
C CYS A 315 -18.87 4.95 3.86
N GLU A 316 -20.04 4.98 3.22
CA GLU A 316 -20.42 3.96 2.24
C GLU A 316 -19.56 4.07 0.97
N ILE A 317 -19.24 2.92 0.38
CA ILE A 317 -18.50 2.88 -0.90
C ILE A 317 -19.34 3.50 -2.02
N ARG A 318 -18.71 4.31 -2.89
CA ARG A 318 -19.36 4.97 -4.04
C ARG A 318 -20.55 5.88 -3.65
N SER A 319 -20.54 6.44 -2.45
CA SER A 319 -21.58 7.32 -1.96
C SER A 319 -20.99 8.69 -1.59
N THR A 320 -21.15 9.68 -2.50
CA THR A 320 -20.78 11.07 -2.20
C THR A 320 -21.56 11.60 -1.00
N ALA A 321 -22.85 11.31 -0.91
CA ALA A 321 -23.69 11.78 0.21
C ALA A 321 -23.19 11.26 1.57
N SER A 322 -22.82 9.96 1.66
CA SER A 322 -22.25 9.41 2.89
C SER A 322 -20.89 10.02 3.23
N LEU A 323 -20.06 10.28 2.22
CA LEU A 323 -18.77 10.98 2.41
C LEU A 323 -19.00 12.41 2.91
N VAL A 324 -19.92 13.17 2.29
CA VAL A 324 -20.29 14.53 2.73
C VAL A 324 -20.72 14.52 4.20
N GLN A 325 -21.57 13.58 4.59
CA GLN A 325 -22.01 13.46 5.98
C GLN A 325 -20.83 13.22 6.95
N ALA A 326 -19.92 12.33 6.62
CA ALA A 326 -18.75 12.04 7.46
C ALA A 326 -17.80 13.27 7.56
N LEU A 327 -17.57 13.97 6.45
CA LEU A 327 -16.74 15.17 6.42
C LEU A 327 -17.43 16.34 7.14
N ASP A 328 -18.75 16.49 7.00
CA ASP A 328 -19.53 17.51 7.71
C ASP A 328 -19.46 17.33 9.23
N GLN A 329 -19.54 16.08 9.71
CA GLN A 329 -19.31 15.76 11.13
C GLN A 329 -17.92 16.18 11.57
N MET A 330 -16.87 15.87 10.76
CA MET A 330 -15.49 16.24 11.07
C MET A 330 -15.28 17.77 11.10
N ILE A 331 -15.95 18.52 10.23
CA ILE A 331 -15.92 20.01 10.22
C ILE A 331 -16.56 20.57 11.48
N ASN A 332 -17.70 19.99 11.93
CA ASN A 332 -18.45 20.45 13.09
C ASN A 332 -17.80 20.10 14.44
N HIS A 333 -16.82 19.20 14.48
CA HIS A 333 -16.01 19.03 15.67
C HIS A 333 -15.16 20.26 15.96
N THR A 334 -14.99 20.55 17.24
CA THR A 334 -14.00 21.52 17.68
C THR A 334 -12.58 21.04 17.33
N HIS A 335 -11.64 21.95 17.28
CA HIS A 335 -10.24 21.59 17.07
C HIS A 335 -9.72 20.58 18.11
N GLN A 336 -10.11 20.74 19.39
CA GLN A 336 -9.73 19.84 20.46
C GLN A 336 -10.33 18.42 20.29
N GLU A 337 -11.57 18.31 19.82
CA GLU A 337 -12.16 17.01 19.53
C GLU A 337 -11.44 16.30 18.38
N ARG A 338 -11.08 17.02 17.30
CA ARG A 338 -10.27 16.45 16.21
C ARG A 338 -8.91 15.99 16.70
N LEU A 339 -8.23 16.77 17.55
CA LEU A 339 -6.96 16.34 18.15
C LEU A 339 -7.13 15.10 19.02
N ALA A 340 -8.20 15.01 19.81
CA ALA A 340 -8.49 13.84 20.64
C ALA A 340 -8.73 12.58 19.77
N MET A 341 -9.48 12.69 18.68
CA MET A 341 -9.65 11.62 17.69
C MET A 341 -8.31 11.24 17.05
N GLY A 342 -7.45 12.22 16.76
CA GLY A 342 -6.11 12.00 16.23
C GLY A 342 -5.22 11.20 17.20
N VAL A 343 -5.27 11.48 18.50
CA VAL A 343 -4.58 10.68 19.51
C VAL A 343 -5.07 9.24 19.48
N LYS A 344 -6.37 9.00 19.31
CA LYS A 344 -6.91 7.64 19.14
C LYS A 344 -6.45 6.95 17.87
N SER A 345 -6.28 7.70 16.77
CA SER A 345 -5.64 7.17 15.56
C SER A 345 -4.21 6.70 15.87
N ARG A 346 -3.40 7.53 16.53
CA ARG A 346 -2.03 7.18 16.91
C ARG A 346 -1.98 5.92 17.79
N GLU A 347 -2.78 5.85 18.84
CA GLU A 347 -2.88 4.70 19.73
C GLU A 347 -3.21 3.40 18.97
N LYS A 348 -4.14 3.48 18.00
CA LYS A 348 -4.51 2.33 17.16
C LYS A 348 -3.33 1.91 16.27
N ILE A 349 -2.65 2.86 15.61
CA ILE A 349 -1.52 2.53 14.73
C ILE A 349 -0.36 1.93 15.54
N GLU A 350 -0.02 2.46 16.70
CA GLU A 350 1.02 1.91 17.57
C GLU A 350 0.72 0.48 18.01
N ARG A 351 -0.52 0.20 18.36
CA ARG A 351 -0.95 -1.11 18.84
C ARG A 351 -1.03 -2.16 17.74
N GLU A 352 -1.53 -1.79 16.55
CA GLU A 352 -1.96 -2.74 15.53
C GLU A 352 -1.10 -2.70 14.25
N PHE A 353 -0.50 -1.54 13.93
CA PHE A 353 0.08 -1.27 12.63
C PHE A 353 1.52 -0.73 12.67
N ASP A 354 2.24 -0.85 13.81
CA ASP A 354 3.68 -0.54 13.85
C ASP A 354 4.41 -1.47 12.86
N GLU A 355 5.24 -0.89 11.98
CA GLU A 355 6.00 -1.67 10.99
C GLU A 355 6.92 -2.72 11.63
N LYS A 356 7.33 -2.53 12.89
CA LYS A 356 8.11 -3.53 13.65
C LYS A 356 7.37 -4.86 13.78
N ILE A 357 6.03 -4.84 13.86
CA ILE A 357 5.20 -6.06 13.86
C ILE A 357 5.39 -6.80 12.54
N VAL A 358 5.35 -6.08 11.44
CA VAL A 358 5.51 -6.62 10.07
C VAL A 358 6.92 -7.17 9.87
N ILE A 359 7.94 -6.39 10.24
CA ILE A 359 9.35 -6.76 10.11
C ILE A 359 9.63 -8.03 10.93
N ASN A 360 9.17 -8.09 12.19
CA ASN A 360 9.36 -9.25 13.04
C ASN A 360 8.69 -10.51 12.46
N LYS A 361 7.51 -10.40 11.86
CA LYS A 361 6.86 -11.53 11.18
C LYS A 361 7.69 -12.04 9.98
N TYR A 362 8.29 -11.14 9.18
CA TYR A 362 9.19 -11.56 8.10
C TYR A 362 10.46 -12.23 8.65
N LEU A 363 11.11 -11.63 9.65
CA LEU A 363 12.32 -12.20 10.26
C LEU A 363 12.06 -13.58 10.85
N ASN A 364 10.93 -13.76 11.55
CA ASN A 364 10.55 -15.05 12.12
C ASN A 364 10.32 -16.09 11.01
N ALA A 365 9.56 -15.74 9.97
CA ALA A 365 9.32 -16.65 8.85
C ALA A 365 10.62 -17.03 8.13
N ILE A 366 11.55 -16.10 7.91
CA ILE A 366 12.87 -16.38 7.34
C ILE A 366 13.63 -17.35 8.23
N ASN A 367 13.73 -17.06 9.54
CA ASN A 367 14.46 -17.89 10.49
C ASN A 367 13.92 -19.31 10.55
N ASP A 368 12.59 -19.48 10.55
CA ASP A 368 11.97 -20.79 10.60
C ASP A 368 12.27 -21.61 9.33
N LEU A 369 12.13 -20.99 8.16
CA LEU A 369 12.45 -21.63 6.88
C LEU A 369 13.93 -21.97 6.70
N LEU A 370 14.84 -21.20 7.32
CA LEU A 370 16.28 -21.47 7.27
C LEU A 370 16.74 -22.55 8.27
N LYS A 371 15.99 -22.78 9.36
CA LYS A 371 16.26 -23.90 10.29
C LYS A 371 15.89 -25.25 9.68
N GLU A 372 15.00 -25.28 8.70
CA GLU A 372 14.58 -26.50 7.99
C GLU A 372 15.54 -26.93 6.87
N LYS A 373 16.61 -26.14 6.61
CA LYS A 373 17.70 -26.49 5.70
C LYS A 373 18.81 -27.25 6.44
#